data_f91a00efb3173cd9b85c18194fb73dc2
#
_entry.id   f91a00efb3173cd9b85c18194fb73dc2
#
_cell.length_a   1.000
_cell.length_b   1.000
_cell.length_c   1.000
_cell.angle_alpha   90.00
_cell.angle_beta   90.00
_cell.angle_gamma   90.00
#
_symmetry.space_group_name_H-M   'P 1'
#
loop_
_entity.id
_entity.type
_entity.pdbx_description
1 polymer ?
#
loop_
_entity_poly.entity_id
_entity_poly.type
_entity_poly.pdbx_seq_one_letter_code
_entity_poly.pdbx_strand_id
1 'polypeptide(L)'
;MNDQLCFRVASKADLPDVLRIYSQPDVDDGEMLSVADAERIFERMSQYPNYKLYVAVAEGRVVGTFALLIMDNLGHLGAPSAIIEDVAIDPALQR
;
A
#
# COMPACT_ATOMS: atom_id res chain seq x y z
N MET A 1 2.03 -12.28 24.11
CA MET A 1 1.31 -11.92 23.06
C MET A 1 2.10 -11.71 21.84
N ASN A 2 1.57 -12.08 20.83
CA ASN A 2 2.27 -12.15 19.62
C ASN A 2 1.76 -11.16 18.63
N ASP A 3 2.56 -10.21 18.33
CA ASP A 3 2.16 -9.17 17.40
C ASP A 3 2.53 -9.58 16.01
N GLN A 4 1.88 -10.57 15.51
CA GLN A 4 2.19 -11.01 14.19
C GLN A 4 1.81 -9.97 13.17
N LEU A 5 2.73 -9.67 12.29
CA LEU A 5 2.52 -8.75 11.20
C LEU A 5 2.34 -9.56 9.94
N CYS A 6 1.24 -9.34 9.24
CA CYS A 6 0.96 -10.05 8.00
C CYS A 6 0.81 -9.05 6.87
N PHE A 7 1.26 -9.44 5.68
CA PHE A 7 1.09 -8.61 4.49
C PHE A 7 0.12 -9.32 3.55
N ARG A 8 -0.76 -8.56 2.94
CA ARG A 8 -1.65 -9.12 1.92
C ARG A 8 -2.00 -8.05 0.92
N VAL A 9 -2.48 -8.47 -0.24
CA VAL A 9 -2.96 -7.53 -1.25
C VAL A 9 -4.18 -6.81 -0.69
N ALA A 10 -4.23 -5.51 -0.92
CA ALA A 10 -5.35 -4.70 -0.45
C ALA A 10 -6.61 -5.04 -1.22
N SER A 11 -7.75 -4.89 -0.56
CA SER A 11 -9.04 -4.96 -1.21
C SER A 11 -9.70 -3.57 -1.12
N LYS A 12 -10.81 -3.41 -1.84
CA LYS A 12 -11.52 -2.15 -1.80
C LYS A 12 -11.92 -1.77 -0.38
N ALA A 13 -12.25 -2.76 0.45
CA ALA A 13 -12.65 -2.48 1.83
C ALA A 13 -11.52 -1.89 2.67
N ASP A 14 -10.28 -2.04 2.24
CA ASP A 14 -9.14 -1.49 2.97
C ASP A 14 -8.90 -0.02 2.69
N LEU A 15 -9.52 0.54 1.65
CA LEU A 15 -9.18 1.90 1.21
C LEU A 15 -9.39 2.97 2.27
N PRO A 16 -10.44 2.93 3.10
CA PRO A 16 -10.53 3.94 4.15
C PRO A 16 -9.32 3.96 5.07
N ASP A 17 -8.82 2.79 5.45
CA ASP A 17 -7.63 2.72 6.31
C ASP A 17 -6.38 3.19 5.57
N VAL A 18 -6.24 2.82 4.30
CA VAL A 18 -5.10 3.24 3.49
C VAL A 18 -5.08 4.76 3.38
N LEU A 19 -6.24 5.35 3.11
CA LEU A 19 -6.33 6.81 2.98
C LEU A 19 -5.97 7.49 4.29
N ARG A 20 -6.45 6.96 5.40
CA ARG A 20 -6.13 7.51 6.70
C ARG A 20 -4.61 7.51 6.93
N ILE A 21 -3.96 6.42 6.57
CA ILE A 21 -2.51 6.30 6.77
C ILE A 21 -1.75 7.26 5.86
N TYR A 22 -2.20 7.41 4.61
CA TYR A 22 -1.53 8.32 3.69
C TYR A 22 -1.76 9.78 4.04
N SER A 23 -2.81 10.12 4.77
CA SER A 23 -3.12 11.51 5.07
C SER A 23 -2.22 12.10 6.14
N GLN A 24 -1.35 11.29 6.76
CA GLN A 24 -0.47 11.82 7.79
C GLN A 24 0.44 12.90 7.23
N PRO A 25 0.93 13.83 8.07
CA PRO A 25 1.65 15.00 7.57
C PRO A 25 2.88 14.68 6.73
N ASP A 26 3.54 13.59 7.03
CA ASP A 26 4.78 13.26 6.30
C ASP A 26 4.51 12.68 4.92
N VAL A 27 3.27 12.40 4.58
CA VAL A 27 2.93 11.84 3.28
C VAL A 27 2.15 12.84 2.46
N ASP A 28 0.92 13.18 2.89
CA ASP A 28 0.05 14.04 2.10
C ASP A 28 -0.38 15.31 2.85
N ASP A 29 0.40 15.74 3.83
CA ASP A 29 0.16 16.98 4.55
C ASP A 29 -1.24 17.06 5.18
N GLY A 30 -1.75 15.94 5.61
CA GLY A 30 -3.07 15.90 6.23
C GLY A 30 -4.23 15.88 5.25
N GLU A 31 -3.96 15.93 3.96
CA GLU A 31 -5.01 15.87 2.96
C GLU A 31 -5.39 14.44 2.67
N MET A 32 -6.61 14.24 2.22
CA MET A 32 -7.11 12.88 1.99
C MET A 32 -8.01 12.86 0.77
N LEU A 33 -7.79 11.89 -0.10
CA LEU A 33 -8.71 11.64 -1.20
C LEU A 33 -10.06 11.19 -0.65
N SER A 34 -11.12 11.48 -1.38
CA SER A 34 -12.40 10.86 -1.05
C SER A 34 -12.34 9.37 -1.32
N VAL A 35 -13.17 8.61 -0.62
CA VAL A 35 -13.22 7.17 -0.86
C VAL A 35 -13.63 6.88 -2.29
N ALA A 36 -14.56 7.65 -2.84
CA ALA A 36 -15.03 7.44 -4.21
C ALA A 36 -13.88 7.63 -5.22
N ASP A 37 -13.07 8.68 -5.03
CA ASP A 37 -11.93 8.89 -5.92
C ASP A 37 -10.91 7.78 -5.75
N ALA A 38 -10.66 7.37 -4.51
CA ALA A 38 -9.71 6.30 -4.25
C ALA A 38 -10.16 5.00 -4.90
N GLU A 39 -11.45 4.70 -4.88
CA GLU A 39 -11.94 3.48 -5.51
C GLU A 39 -11.72 3.50 -7.02
N ARG A 40 -11.92 4.66 -7.64
CA ARG A 40 -11.67 4.77 -9.08
C ARG A 40 -10.20 4.56 -9.41
N ILE A 41 -9.32 5.14 -8.61
CA ILE A 41 -7.88 4.98 -8.83
C ILE A 41 -7.47 3.53 -8.59
N PHE A 42 -7.97 2.94 -7.53
CA PHE A 42 -7.67 1.55 -7.19
C PHE A 42 -8.09 0.62 -8.33
N GLU A 43 -9.25 0.88 -8.91
CA GLU A 43 -9.72 0.10 -10.04
C GLU A 43 -8.76 0.19 -11.22
N ARG A 44 -8.25 1.38 -11.52
CA ARG A 44 -7.28 1.55 -12.59
C ARG A 44 -5.97 0.83 -12.27
N MET A 45 -5.53 0.89 -11.01
CA MET A 45 -4.33 0.19 -10.60
C MET A 45 -4.44 -1.32 -10.82
N SER A 46 -5.64 -1.87 -10.62
CA SER A 46 -5.83 -3.30 -10.78
C SER A 46 -5.65 -3.77 -12.21
N GLN A 47 -5.64 -2.85 -13.17
CA GLN A 47 -5.45 -3.20 -14.57
C GLN A 47 -3.99 -3.12 -15.01
N TYR A 48 -3.10 -2.65 -14.15
CA TYR A 48 -1.68 -2.63 -14.47
C TYR A 48 -1.10 -4.02 -14.18
N PRO A 49 -0.34 -4.57 -15.10
CA PRO A 49 0.27 -5.87 -14.83
C PRO A 49 1.31 -5.74 -13.72
N ASN A 50 1.29 -6.68 -12.80
CA ASN A 50 2.33 -6.81 -11.78
C ASN A 50 2.48 -5.59 -10.87
N TYR A 51 1.40 -4.83 -10.69
CA TYR A 51 1.41 -3.66 -9.81
C TYR A 51 0.25 -3.80 -8.83
N LYS A 52 0.55 -3.90 -7.54
CA LYS A 52 -0.48 -4.15 -6.56
C LYS A 52 -0.25 -3.30 -5.32
N LEU A 53 -1.36 -2.92 -4.71
CA LEU A 53 -1.34 -2.25 -3.41
C LEU A 53 -1.42 -3.33 -2.34
N TYR A 54 -0.54 -3.23 -1.35
CA TYR A 54 -0.51 -4.14 -0.21
C TYR A 54 -0.85 -3.41 1.06
N VAL A 55 -1.37 -4.14 2.02
CA VAL A 55 -1.53 -3.63 3.38
C VAL A 55 -0.80 -4.55 4.34
N ALA A 56 -0.31 -3.94 5.41
CA ALA A 56 0.26 -4.67 6.53
C ALA A 56 -0.80 -4.68 7.63
N VAL A 57 -1.04 -5.84 8.18
CA VAL A 57 -2.10 -6.03 9.17
C VAL A 57 -1.50 -6.59 10.43
N ALA A 58 -1.82 -5.99 11.56
CA ALA A 58 -1.42 -6.47 12.86
C ALA A 58 -2.64 -6.49 13.76
N GLU A 59 -2.90 -7.62 14.39
CA GLU A 59 -4.03 -7.78 15.32
C GLU A 59 -5.36 -7.35 14.68
N GLY A 60 -5.55 -7.72 13.41
CA GLY A 60 -6.79 -7.45 12.71
C GLY A 60 -6.95 -6.02 12.22
N ARG A 61 -5.93 -5.20 12.34
CA ARG A 61 -5.99 -3.80 11.92
C ARG A 61 -4.96 -3.52 10.86
N VAL A 62 -5.33 -2.69 9.89
CA VAL A 62 -4.39 -2.22 8.88
C VAL A 62 -3.48 -1.19 9.53
N VAL A 63 -2.18 -1.46 9.53
CA VAL A 63 -1.19 -0.61 10.19
C VAL A 63 -0.16 -0.05 9.22
N GLY A 64 -0.19 -0.46 7.96
CA GLY A 64 0.74 0.07 6.97
C GLY A 64 0.26 -0.27 5.57
N THR A 65 0.90 0.36 4.59
CA THR A 65 0.57 0.13 3.20
C THR A 65 1.77 0.45 2.32
N PHE A 66 1.83 -0.19 1.17
CA PHE A 66 2.83 0.12 0.16
C PHE A 66 2.35 -0.43 -1.19
N ALA A 67 2.90 0.10 -2.27
CA ALA A 67 2.65 -0.43 -3.60
C ALA A 67 3.88 -1.18 -4.07
N LEU A 68 3.69 -2.29 -4.76
CA LEU A 68 4.76 -3.14 -5.26
C LEU A 68 4.59 -3.32 -6.75
N LEU A 69 5.64 -2.97 -7.50
CA LEU A 69 5.68 -3.16 -8.95
C LEU A 69 6.80 -4.14 -9.27
N ILE A 70 6.49 -5.16 -10.04
CA ILE A 70 7.48 -6.13 -10.48
C ILE A 70 7.64 -5.96 -11.99
N MET A 71 8.88 -5.81 -12.44
CA MET A 71 9.17 -5.54 -13.84
C MET A 71 10.15 -6.55 -14.38
N ASP A 72 9.95 -6.93 -15.64
CA ASP A 72 10.96 -7.67 -16.35
C ASP A 72 12.08 -6.73 -16.75
N ASN A 73 13.27 -7.28 -16.88
CA ASN A 73 14.36 -6.50 -17.43
C ASN A 73 15.37 -7.43 -18.11
N LEU A 74 16.27 -6.82 -18.87
CA LEU A 74 17.28 -7.60 -19.61
C LEU A 74 18.57 -7.71 -18.85
N GLY A 75 18.81 -6.85 -17.88
CA GLY A 75 20.00 -6.94 -17.05
C GLY A 75 19.91 -8.11 -16.11
N HIS A 76 21.04 -8.46 -15.51
CA HIS A 76 21.14 -9.54 -14.54
C HIS A 76 20.55 -10.84 -15.08
N LEU A 77 20.82 -11.11 -16.35
CA LEU A 77 20.39 -12.35 -17.03
C LEU A 77 18.88 -12.51 -17.01
N GLY A 78 18.15 -11.42 -17.07
CA GLY A 78 16.69 -11.46 -17.15
C GLY A 78 15.99 -11.59 -15.82
N ALA A 79 16.71 -11.47 -14.71
CA ALA A 79 16.07 -11.51 -13.40
C ALA A 79 15.16 -10.31 -13.24
N PRO A 80 13.91 -10.48 -12.77
CA PRO A 80 13.01 -9.34 -12.63
C PRO A 80 13.44 -8.40 -11.51
N SER A 81 13.03 -7.15 -11.64
CA SER A 81 13.26 -6.13 -10.62
C SER A 81 11.97 -5.81 -9.92
N ALA A 82 12.07 -5.35 -8.69
CA ALA A 82 10.89 -4.93 -7.94
C ALA A 82 11.12 -3.52 -7.41
N ILE A 83 10.04 -2.72 -7.43
CA ILE A 83 10.05 -1.39 -6.86
C ILE A 83 8.94 -1.33 -5.83
N ILE A 84 9.28 -0.85 -4.64
CA ILE A 84 8.31 -0.60 -3.59
C ILE A 84 8.16 0.90 -3.46
N GLU A 85 6.91 1.38 -3.51
CA GLU A 85 6.61 2.81 -3.50
C GLU A 85 5.58 3.14 -2.43
N ASP A 86 5.57 4.41 -2.03
CA ASP A 86 4.52 4.95 -1.18
C ASP A 86 4.36 4.16 0.10
N VAL A 87 5.48 3.82 0.73
CA VAL A 87 5.45 3.10 2.00
C VAL A 87 4.99 4.05 3.09
N ALA A 88 3.95 3.69 3.80
CA ALA A 88 3.45 4.48 4.90
C ALA A 88 3.03 3.57 6.04
N ILE A 89 3.27 4.02 7.27
CA ILE A 89 2.97 3.26 8.46
C ILE A 89 2.11 4.12 9.36
N ASP A 90 1.11 3.50 9.98
CA ASP A 90 0.23 4.19 10.91
C ASP A 90 1.08 4.92 11.95
N PRO A 91 0.88 6.24 12.14
CA PRO A 91 1.69 6.98 13.10
C PRO A 91 1.67 6.41 14.50
N ALA A 92 0.60 5.74 14.87
CA ALA A 92 0.51 5.14 16.20
C ALA A 92 1.59 4.09 16.44
N LEU A 93 2.18 3.54 15.37
CA LEU A 93 3.23 2.53 15.50
C LEU A 93 4.63 3.10 15.38
N GLN A 94 4.75 4.39 15.12
CA GLN A 94 6.06 4.96 14.85
C GLN A 94 6.72 5.54 16.07
N ARG A 95 6.33 5.14 17.25
CA ARG A 95 6.90 5.65 18.47
C ARG A 95 7.93 4.77 19.05
#